data_36164e55f65a6d96658c673c20ee9c32
#
_entry.id   36164e55f65a6d96658c673c20ee9c32
#
_cell.length_a   1.000
_cell.length_b   1.000
_cell.length_c   1.000
_cell.angle_alpha   90.00
_cell.angle_beta   90.00
_cell.angle_gamma   90.00
#
_symmetry.space_group_name_H-M   'P 1'
#
loop_
_entity.id
_entity.type
_entity.pdbx_description
1 polymer ?
#
loop_
_entity_poly.entity_id
_entity_poly.type
_entity_poly.pdbx_seq_one_letter_code
_entity_poly.pdbx_strand_id
1 'polypeptide(L)'
;MADRPGMMVGPNEHPVQGPMLEVGAAAPDFELTATDLSTKKLSDYDGKVKIISTVPSLDTGVCSAQTRRFNEEAADLGENIVVLTVSSDLPFAQKRWCGNEGVDRTETLSDHKTMQFAEDYGLHDLEWRVLQRAAFVLDKDNVVQYVEYIPVIGDEVSFDAIVEKARSLV
;
A
#
# COMPACT_ATOMS: atom_id res chain seq x y z
N MET A 1 -18.49 13.13 -0.69
CA MET A 1 -17.12 13.04 -1.25
C MET A 1 -16.21 13.96 -0.46
N ALA A 2 -15.11 13.47 0.04
CA ALA A 2 -14.18 14.33 0.73
C ALA A 2 -13.47 15.23 -0.29
N ASP A 3 -13.36 16.54 0.02
CA ASP A 3 -12.60 17.48 -0.78
C ASP A 3 -11.12 17.21 -0.54
N ARG A 4 -10.50 16.54 -1.48
CA ARG A 4 -9.06 16.28 -1.44
C ARG A 4 -8.46 16.53 -2.83
N PRO A 5 -7.15 16.85 -2.90
CA PRO A 5 -6.46 16.92 -4.18
C PRO A 5 -6.53 15.59 -4.91
N GLY A 6 -6.69 15.64 -6.23
CA GLY A 6 -6.60 14.46 -7.07
C GLY A 6 -5.18 13.97 -7.26
N MET A 7 -5.03 12.96 -8.11
CA MET A 7 -3.74 12.42 -8.51
C MET A 7 -3.43 12.89 -9.94
N MET A 8 -2.24 13.42 -10.16
CA MET A 8 -1.81 13.85 -11.50
C MET A 8 -1.28 12.68 -12.32
N VAL A 9 -1.86 12.50 -13.48
CA VAL A 9 -1.42 11.54 -14.50
C VAL A 9 -1.05 12.32 -15.75
N GLY A 10 0.23 12.63 -15.91
CA GLY A 10 0.68 13.59 -16.91
C GLY A 10 0.00 14.96 -16.67
N PRO A 11 -0.63 15.56 -17.67
CA PRO A 11 -1.31 16.86 -17.52
C PRO A 11 -2.72 16.75 -16.92
N ASN A 12 -3.22 15.54 -16.69
CA ASN A 12 -4.61 15.32 -16.24
C ASN A 12 -4.67 15.03 -14.76
N GLU A 13 -5.62 15.65 -14.08
CA GLU A 13 -5.92 15.34 -12.68
C GLU A 13 -7.05 14.30 -12.63
N HIS A 14 -6.78 13.18 -11.99
CA HIS A 14 -7.78 12.16 -11.70
C HIS A 14 -8.43 12.42 -10.34
N PRO A 15 -9.75 12.41 -10.23
CA PRO A 15 -10.38 12.51 -8.91
C PRO A 15 -10.10 11.26 -8.09
N VAL A 16 -9.68 11.45 -6.83
CA VAL A 16 -9.43 10.37 -5.88
C VAL A 16 -10.42 10.46 -4.74
N GLN A 17 -11.09 9.37 -4.47
CA GLN A 17 -12.15 9.29 -3.46
C GLN A 17 -11.62 8.74 -2.14
N GLY A 18 -12.21 9.24 -1.07
CA GLY A 18 -12.00 8.80 0.30
C GLY A 18 -11.24 9.83 1.13
N PRO A 19 -11.38 9.78 2.46
CA PRO A 19 -10.68 10.70 3.35
C PRO A 19 -9.20 10.34 3.42
N MET A 20 -8.32 11.34 3.36
CA MET A 20 -6.90 11.12 3.64
C MET A 20 -6.71 10.81 5.12
N LEU A 21 -5.98 9.75 5.42
CA LEU A 21 -5.65 9.41 6.81
C LEU A 21 -4.59 10.38 7.34
N GLU A 22 -4.60 10.57 8.65
CA GLU A 22 -3.63 11.43 9.35
C GLU A 22 -2.90 10.62 10.42
N VAL A 23 -1.70 11.06 10.75
CA VAL A 23 -0.95 10.50 11.89
C VAL A 23 -1.76 10.63 13.16
N GLY A 24 -1.84 9.57 13.93
CA GLY A 24 -2.64 9.48 15.16
C GLY A 24 -4.02 8.88 14.98
N ALA A 25 -4.48 8.73 13.73
CA ALA A 25 -5.77 8.09 13.46
C ALA A 25 -5.69 6.57 13.61
N ALA A 26 -6.79 5.95 14.00
CA ALA A 26 -6.92 4.50 13.92
C ALA A 26 -7.01 4.07 12.46
N ALA A 27 -6.17 3.14 12.04
CA ALA A 27 -6.22 2.63 10.67
C ALA A 27 -7.51 1.84 10.45
N PRO A 28 -8.23 2.08 9.33
CA PRO A 28 -9.42 1.29 9.02
C PRO A 28 -9.08 -0.19 8.85
N ASP A 29 -9.99 -1.04 9.32
CA ASP A 29 -9.94 -2.47 9.04
C ASP A 29 -10.07 -2.72 7.54
N PHE A 30 -9.58 -3.87 7.08
CA PHE A 30 -9.70 -4.24 5.69
C PHE A 30 -9.87 -5.75 5.51
N GLU A 31 -10.40 -6.11 4.35
CA GLU A 31 -10.41 -7.47 3.83
C GLU A 31 -9.84 -7.43 2.41
N LEU A 32 -8.68 -8.04 2.24
CA LEU A 32 -7.97 -8.08 0.96
C LEU A 32 -7.77 -9.53 0.53
N THR A 33 -7.53 -9.75 -0.74
CA THR A 33 -7.32 -11.09 -1.29
C THR A 33 -5.83 -11.33 -1.51
N ALA A 34 -5.31 -12.38 -0.89
CA ALA A 34 -3.92 -12.81 -1.06
C ALA A 34 -3.72 -13.58 -2.37
N THR A 35 -2.46 -13.83 -2.73
CA THR A 35 -2.12 -14.54 -3.98
C THR A 35 -2.56 -16.00 -3.99
N ASP A 36 -2.82 -16.59 -2.83
CA ASP A 36 -3.42 -17.94 -2.71
C ASP A 36 -4.96 -17.91 -2.66
N LEU A 37 -5.55 -16.73 -2.92
CA LEU A 37 -6.98 -16.46 -2.89
C LEU A 37 -7.62 -16.46 -1.50
N SER A 38 -6.84 -16.57 -0.44
CA SER A 38 -7.35 -16.43 0.93
C SER A 38 -7.64 -14.96 1.24
N THR A 39 -8.52 -14.72 2.22
CA THR A 39 -8.82 -13.39 2.71
C THR A 39 -7.84 -13.02 3.82
N LYS A 40 -7.25 -11.82 3.71
CA LYS A 40 -6.39 -11.23 4.73
C LYS A 40 -7.06 -10.00 5.32
N LYS A 41 -7.01 -9.90 6.65
CA LYS A 41 -7.56 -8.79 7.43
C LYS A 41 -6.44 -8.08 8.16
N LEU A 42 -6.67 -6.83 8.56
CA LEU A 42 -5.70 -6.09 9.36
C LEU A 42 -5.35 -6.84 10.65
N SER A 43 -6.32 -7.50 11.28
CA SER A 43 -6.11 -8.29 12.49
C SER A 43 -5.16 -9.48 12.33
N ASP A 44 -4.95 -9.96 11.11
CA ASP A 44 -3.99 -11.04 10.85
C ASP A 44 -2.53 -10.60 11.13
N TYR A 45 -2.30 -9.30 11.26
CA TYR A 45 -0.98 -8.72 11.51
C TYR A 45 -0.87 -8.07 12.88
N ASP A 46 -1.80 -8.36 13.79
CA ASP A 46 -1.80 -7.81 15.15
C ASP A 46 -0.47 -8.06 15.86
N GLY A 47 -0.03 -7.09 16.64
CA GLY A 47 1.22 -7.16 17.39
C GLY A 47 2.47 -6.85 16.57
N LYS A 48 2.35 -6.62 15.28
CA LYS A 48 3.45 -6.22 14.39
C LYS A 48 3.30 -4.79 13.94
N VAL A 49 4.43 -4.16 13.65
CA VAL A 49 4.48 -2.89 12.91
C VAL A 49 4.22 -3.21 11.43
N LYS A 50 3.36 -2.43 10.78
CA LYS A 50 2.99 -2.64 9.38
C LYS A 50 3.50 -1.49 8.52
N ILE A 51 4.22 -1.81 7.46
CA ILE A 51 4.45 -0.90 6.35
C ILE A 51 3.43 -1.29 5.26
N ILE A 52 2.54 -0.37 4.92
CA ILE A 52 1.57 -0.58 3.83
C ILE A 52 2.02 0.29 2.65
N SER A 53 2.38 -0.36 1.56
CA SER A 53 2.79 0.27 0.31
C SER A 53 1.68 0.07 -0.72
N THR A 54 1.11 1.15 -1.23
CA THR A 54 0.07 1.07 -2.25
C THR A 54 0.62 1.53 -3.60
N VAL A 55 0.22 0.84 -4.64
CA VAL A 55 0.65 1.12 -6.01
C VAL A 55 -0.54 1.05 -6.97
N PRO A 56 -0.55 1.89 -8.02
CA PRO A 56 -1.59 1.80 -9.06
C PRO A 56 -1.61 0.44 -9.76
N SER A 57 -0.46 -0.12 -10.11
CA SER A 57 -0.35 -1.46 -10.68
C SER A 57 1.10 -1.93 -10.65
N LEU A 58 1.30 -3.21 -10.36
CA LEU A 58 2.62 -3.84 -10.42
C LEU A 58 3.20 -3.86 -11.85
N ASP A 59 2.36 -3.74 -12.86
CA ASP A 59 2.79 -3.73 -14.26
C ASP A 59 3.35 -2.38 -14.75
N THR A 60 3.45 -1.37 -13.86
CA THR A 60 4.12 -0.09 -14.19
C THR A 60 5.54 -0.07 -13.64
N GLY A 61 6.45 0.67 -14.30
CA GLY A 61 7.87 0.69 -13.93
C GLY A 61 8.14 1.21 -12.53
N VAL A 62 7.53 2.34 -12.13
CA VAL A 62 7.73 2.94 -10.79
C VAL A 62 7.14 2.05 -9.69
N CYS A 63 5.96 1.47 -9.94
CA CYS A 63 5.30 0.57 -8.98
C CYS A 63 6.13 -0.71 -8.77
N SER A 64 6.66 -1.25 -9.85
CA SER A 64 7.52 -2.43 -9.83
C SER A 64 8.81 -2.14 -9.05
N ALA A 65 9.46 -1.01 -9.30
CA ALA A 65 10.66 -0.58 -8.59
C ALA A 65 10.40 -0.36 -7.08
N GLN A 66 9.28 0.28 -6.74
CA GLN A 66 8.85 0.48 -5.36
C GLN A 66 8.69 -0.85 -4.62
N THR A 67 8.00 -1.79 -5.23
CA THR A 67 7.74 -3.09 -4.62
C THR A 67 9.01 -3.91 -4.46
N ARG A 68 9.89 -3.90 -5.45
CA ARG A 68 11.21 -4.55 -5.34
C ARG A 68 12.06 -3.94 -4.23
N ARG A 69 12.08 -2.61 -4.10
CA ARG A 69 12.82 -1.91 -3.05
C ARG A 69 12.33 -2.31 -1.66
N PHE A 70 11.01 -2.33 -1.43
CA PHE A 70 10.47 -2.77 -0.16
C PHE A 70 10.73 -4.24 0.11
N ASN A 71 10.73 -5.08 -0.91
CA ASN A 71 11.08 -6.49 -0.74
C ASN A 71 12.54 -6.68 -0.28
N GLU A 72 13.46 -5.91 -0.83
CA GLU A 72 14.86 -5.93 -0.40
C GLU A 72 15.01 -5.45 1.04
N GLU A 73 14.38 -4.32 1.39
CA GLU A 73 14.40 -3.77 2.75
C GLU A 73 13.75 -4.72 3.76
N ALA A 74 12.67 -5.42 3.37
CA ALA A 74 11.95 -6.34 4.24
C ALA A 74 12.86 -7.47 4.78
N ALA A 75 13.86 -7.86 4.01
CA ALA A 75 14.83 -8.89 4.45
C ALA A 75 15.59 -8.47 5.73
N ASP A 76 15.81 -7.18 5.91
CA ASP A 76 16.59 -6.62 7.03
C ASP A 76 15.73 -6.10 8.18
N LEU A 77 14.39 -6.11 8.03
CA LEU A 77 13.48 -5.54 9.03
C LEU A 77 13.12 -6.51 10.17
N GLY A 78 13.36 -7.80 9.99
CA GLY A 78 13.07 -8.81 11.00
C GLY A 78 11.59 -9.20 11.08
N GLU A 79 11.23 -9.99 12.09
CA GLU A 79 9.89 -10.58 12.23
C GLU A 79 8.85 -9.63 12.83
N ASN A 80 9.28 -8.54 13.45
CA ASN A 80 8.38 -7.59 14.13
C ASN A 80 7.77 -6.55 13.18
N ILE A 81 8.22 -6.50 11.95
CA ILE A 81 7.72 -5.58 10.91
C ILE A 81 7.27 -6.42 9.72
N VAL A 82 6.04 -6.17 9.27
CA VAL A 82 5.51 -6.78 8.04
C VAL A 82 5.36 -5.70 6.97
N VAL A 83 5.68 -6.06 5.73
CA VAL A 83 5.49 -5.18 4.57
C VAL A 83 4.35 -5.73 3.73
N LEU A 84 3.31 -4.92 3.53
CA LEU A 84 2.14 -5.24 2.74
C LEU A 84 2.12 -4.36 1.50
N THR A 85 2.09 -4.97 0.33
CA THR A 85 1.93 -4.26 -0.95
C THR A 85 0.51 -4.45 -1.45
N VAL A 86 -0.21 -3.37 -1.67
CA VAL A 86 -1.62 -3.41 -2.06
C VAL A 86 -1.82 -2.74 -3.42
N SER A 87 -2.52 -3.42 -4.30
CA SER A 87 -2.98 -2.88 -5.59
C SER A 87 -4.35 -3.44 -5.93
N SER A 88 -4.96 -2.93 -7.00
CA SER A 88 -6.20 -3.50 -7.55
C SER A 88 -5.93 -4.54 -8.64
N ASP A 89 -4.67 -4.88 -8.90
CA ASP A 89 -4.33 -5.99 -9.77
C ASP A 89 -5.01 -7.28 -9.28
N LEU A 90 -5.40 -8.15 -10.19
CA LEU A 90 -5.94 -9.45 -9.80
C LEU A 90 -4.89 -10.27 -9.05
N PRO A 91 -5.31 -11.10 -8.07
CA PRO A 91 -4.36 -11.94 -7.33
C PRO A 91 -3.52 -12.85 -8.23
N PHE A 92 -4.09 -13.27 -9.35
CA PHE A 92 -3.38 -14.09 -10.36
C PHE A 92 -2.23 -13.32 -11.00
N ALA A 93 -2.47 -12.05 -11.35
CA ALA A 93 -1.45 -11.17 -11.92
C ALA A 93 -0.37 -10.85 -10.88
N GLN A 94 -0.76 -10.59 -9.64
CA GLN A 94 0.17 -10.36 -8.54
C GLN A 94 1.08 -11.56 -8.30
N LYS A 95 0.50 -12.76 -8.28
CA LYS A 95 1.26 -14.00 -8.11
C LYS A 95 2.28 -14.20 -9.23
N ARG A 96 1.87 -13.99 -10.47
CA ARG A 96 2.76 -14.08 -11.65
C ARG A 96 3.90 -13.07 -11.54
N TRP A 97 3.59 -11.82 -11.20
CA TRP A 97 4.59 -10.76 -11.06
C TRP A 97 5.60 -11.08 -9.97
N CYS A 98 5.15 -11.48 -8.79
CA CYS A 98 6.02 -11.85 -7.68
C CYS A 98 6.94 -13.02 -8.05
N GLY A 99 6.42 -14.03 -8.75
CA GLY A 99 7.22 -15.17 -9.21
C GLY A 99 8.29 -14.77 -10.21
N ASN A 100 7.95 -13.91 -11.17
CA ASN A 100 8.87 -13.46 -12.21
C ASN A 100 9.97 -12.53 -11.64
N GLU A 101 9.65 -11.71 -10.65
CA GLU A 101 10.55 -10.71 -10.08
C GLU A 101 11.28 -11.21 -8.82
N GLY A 102 10.99 -12.41 -8.35
CA GLY A 102 11.61 -12.96 -7.15
C GLY A 102 11.20 -12.22 -5.87
N VAL A 103 10.02 -11.62 -5.84
CA VAL A 103 9.49 -10.90 -4.68
C VAL A 103 8.78 -11.87 -3.76
N ASP A 104 9.35 -12.14 -2.58
CA ASP A 104 8.88 -13.13 -1.62
C ASP A 104 8.85 -12.62 -0.16
N ARG A 105 9.34 -11.40 0.10
CA ARG A 105 9.46 -10.83 1.45
C ARG A 105 8.36 -9.84 1.78
N THR A 106 7.72 -9.26 0.79
CA THR A 106 6.52 -8.45 0.96
C THR A 106 5.30 -9.31 0.64
N GLU A 107 4.25 -9.16 1.44
CA GLU A 107 2.98 -9.83 1.16
C GLU A 107 2.18 -8.95 0.20
N THR A 108 1.78 -9.50 -0.94
CA THR A 108 1.06 -8.79 -1.98
C THR A 108 -0.43 -9.11 -1.89
N LEU A 109 -1.23 -8.07 -1.75
CA LEU A 109 -2.67 -8.17 -1.50
C LEU A 109 -3.46 -7.39 -2.54
N SER A 110 -4.62 -7.90 -2.92
CA SER A 110 -5.48 -7.30 -3.94
C SER A 110 -6.77 -6.75 -3.36
N ASP A 111 -7.11 -5.52 -3.77
CA ASP A 111 -8.36 -4.84 -3.43
C ASP A 111 -9.41 -4.93 -4.57
N HIS A 112 -9.22 -5.83 -5.53
CA HIS A 112 -10.02 -5.88 -6.76
C HIS A 112 -11.52 -6.15 -6.54
N LYS A 113 -11.87 -6.87 -5.45
CA LYS A 113 -13.26 -7.30 -5.25
C LYS A 113 -14.22 -6.15 -4.97
N THR A 114 -13.82 -5.24 -4.09
CA THR A 114 -14.72 -4.20 -3.58
C THR A 114 -14.18 -2.80 -3.72
N MET A 115 -12.86 -2.63 -3.86
CA MET A 115 -12.18 -1.34 -3.74
C MET A 115 -12.43 -0.64 -2.39
N GLN A 116 -12.86 -1.40 -1.36
CA GLN A 116 -13.20 -0.84 -0.05
C GLN A 116 -11.97 -0.33 0.68
N PHE A 117 -10.84 -1.04 0.59
CA PHE A 117 -9.57 -0.57 1.14
C PHE A 117 -9.18 0.77 0.52
N ALA A 118 -9.29 0.88 -0.81
CA ALA A 118 -8.97 2.12 -1.52
C ALA A 118 -9.84 3.29 -1.01
N GLU A 119 -11.12 3.06 -0.80
CA GLU A 119 -12.02 4.11 -0.29
C GLU A 119 -11.72 4.47 1.16
N ASP A 120 -11.54 3.48 2.04
CA ASP A 120 -11.32 3.70 3.46
C ASP A 120 -9.96 4.36 3.75
N TYR A 121 -8.96 4.08 2.92
CA TYR A 121 -7.62 4.68 3.04
C TYR A 121 -7.43 5.93 2.16
N GLY A 122 -8.48 6.38 1.48
CA GLY A 122 -8.46 7.60 0.68
C GLY A 122 -7.61 7.50 -0.59
N LEU A 123 -7.68 6.38 -1.29
CA LEU A 123 -6.78 6.05 -2.40
C LEU A 123 -7.47 5.78 -3.73
N HIS A 124 -8.81 5.81 -3.79
CA HIS A 124 -9.55 5.31 -4.94
C HIS A 124 -9.55 6.30 -6.10
N ASP A 125 -8.69 6.07 -7.10
CA ASP A 125 -8.73 6.78 -8.38
C ASP A 125 -9.98 6.38 -9.15
N LEU A 126 -10.88 7.33 -9.38
CA LEU A 126 -12.18 7.08 -10.00
C LEU A 126 -12.10 6.95 -11.52
N GLU A 127 -11.01 7.40 -12.15
CA GLU A 127 -10.85 7.28 -13.60
C GLU A 127 -10.42 5.87 -14.01
N TRP A 128 -9.36 5.36 -13.39
CA TRP A 128 -8.77 4.07 -13.73
C TRP A 128 -9.15 2.94 -12.77
N ARG A 129 -9.81 3.26 -11.67
CA ARG A 129 -10.19 2.28 -10.64
C ARG A 129 -8.95 1.57 -10.07
N VAL A 130 -7.93 2.34 -9.79
CA VAL A 130 -6.68 1.89 -9.18
C VAL A 130 -6.44 2.62 -7.87
N LEU A 131 -5.42 2.22 -7.13
CA LEU A 131 -5.01 2.89 -5.90
C LEU A 131 -3.99 3.97 -6.20
N GLN A 132 -4.16 5.15 -5.61
CA GLN A 132 -3.11 6.17 -5.59
C GLN A 132 -1.87 5.60 -4.88
N ARG A 133 -0.68 5.94 -5.38
CA ARG A 133 0.57 5.59 -4.70
C ARG A 133 0.63 6.28 -3.34
N ALA A 134 0.89 5.50 -2.31
CA ALA A 134 0.99 5.99 -0.95
C ALA A 134 1.79 5.02 -0.09
N ALA A 135 2.18 5.47 1.08
CA ALA A 135 2.77 4.63 2.09
C ALA A 135 2.24 4.99 3.48
N PHE A 136 2.00 3.98 4.27
CA PHE A 136 1.55 4.10 5.65
C PHE A 136 2.43 3.25 6.55
N VAL A 137 2.72 3.74 7.75
CA VAL A 137 3.30 2.93 8.80
C VAL A 137 2.32 2.90 9.96
N LEU A 138 1.90 1.70 10.34
CA LEU A 138 1.02 1.46 11.47
C LEU A 138 1.83 0.84 12.60
N ASP A 139 1.58 1.27 13.83
CA ASP A 139 2.18 0.63 14.99
C ASP A 139 1.49 -0.70 15.33
N LYS A 140 1.91 -1.32 16.43
CA LYS A 140 1.37 -2.60 16.90
C LYS A 140 -0.12 -2.56 17.21
N ASP A 141 -0.65 -1.38 17.53
CA ASP A 141 -2.05 -1.13 17.87
C ASP A 141 -2.85 -0.59 16.70
N ASN A 142 -2.29 -0.63 15.49
CA ASN A 142 -2.92 -0.16 14.25
C ASN A 142 -3.21 1.34 14.23
N VAL A 143 -2.41 2.12 14.94
CA VAL A 143 -2.45 3.59 14.87
C VAL A 143 -1.50 4.05 13.78
N VAL A 144 -1.95 4.97 12.93
CA VAL A 144 -1.15 5.55 11.85
C VAL A 144 -0.03 6.39 12.46
N GLN A 145 1.22 6.02 12.19
CA GLN A 145 2.41 6.72 12.67
C GLN A 145 3.16 7.47 11.56
N TYR A 146 2.89 7.12 10.32
CA TYR A 146 3.43 7.78 9.13
C TYR A 146 2.42 7.65 7.98
N VAL A 147 2.29 8.72 7.21
CA VAL A 147 1.44 8.72 6.02
C VAL A 147 2.05 9.62 4.95
N GLU A 148 2.05 9.12 3.71
CA GLU A 148 2.53 9.84 2.55
C GLU A 148 1.65 9.47 1.35
N TYR A 149 0.93 10.46 0.81
CA TYR A 149 0.18 10.31 -0.45
C TYR A 149 0.98 10.99 -1.55
N ILE A 150 1.20 10.28 -2.66
CA ILE A 150 2.01 10.79 -3.76
C ILE A 150 1.11 11.46 -4.80
N PRO A 151 1.19 12.79 -4.97
CA PRO A 151 0.26 13.51 -5.82
C PRO A 151 0.50 13.32 -7.33
N VAL A 152 1.70 12.86 -7.73
CA VAL A 152 2.05 12.63 -9.14
C VAL A 152 2.35 11.14 -9.33
N ILE A 153 1.66 10.49 -10.26
CA ILE A 153 1.71 9.04 -10.40
C ILE A 153 3.12 8.46 -10.61
N GLY A 154 4.01 9.23 -11.22
CA GLY A 154 5.39 8.80 -11.50
C GLY A 154 6.39 9.06 -10.38
N ASP A 155 6.01 9.76 -9.32
CA ASP A 155 6.91 10.09 -8.22
C ASP A 155 7.02 8.92 -7.23
N GLU A 156 8.16 8.84 -6.56
CA GLU A 156 8.48 7.78 -5.60
C GLU A 156 8.07 8.17 -4.17
N VAL A 157 7.87 7.15 -3.34
CA VAL A 157 7.71 7.33 -1.89
C VAL A 157 9.07 7.58 -1.22
N SER A 158 9.07 8.11 -0.01
CA SER A 158 10.28 8.38 0.78
C SER A 158 10.73 7.12 1.53
N PHE A 159 11.39 6.20 0.84
CA PHE A 159 11.76 4.87 1.36
C PHE A 159 12.48 4.93 2.71
N ASP A 160 13.52 5.76 2.81
CA ASP A 160 14.34 5.82 4.02
C ASP A 160 13.54 6.31 5.22
N ALA A 161 12.69 7.32 5.04
CA ALA A 161 11.84 7.86 6.09
C ALA A 161 10.81 6.81 6.56
N ILE A 162 10.25 6.04 5.64
CA ILE A 162 9.28 4.97 5.94
C ILE A 162 9.93 3.88 6.77
N VAL A 163 11.08 3.38 6.32
CA VAL A 163 11.82 2.30 6.98
C VAL A 163 12.32 2.74 8.36
N GLU A 164 12.87 3.94 8.47
CA GLU A 164 13.33 4.52 9.73
C GLU A 164 12.17 4.62 10.73
N LYS A 165 11.03 5.13 10.28
CA LYS A 165 9.85 5.21 11.15
C LYS A 165 9.40 3.85 11.64
N ALA A 166 9.33 2.87 10.77
CA ALA A 166 8.93 1.51 11.13
C ALA A 166 9.90 0.91 12.18
N ARG A 167 11.19 1.07 11.99
CA ARG A 167 12.21 0.59 12.95
C ARG A 167 12.09 1.27 14.31
N SER A 168 11.72 2.52 14.34
CA SER A 168 11.56 3.27 15.61
C SER A 168 10.40 2.77 16.47
N LEU A 169 9.48 2.01 15.90
CA LEU A 169 8.27 1.52 16.57
C LEU A 169 8.40 0.09 17.11
N VAL A 170 9.51 -0.56 16.86
CA VAL A 170 9.76 -1.95 17.31
C VAL A 170 10.35 -1.99 18.72
#